data_5f7ad3f9bd56d957d13c34b5b6d74527
#
_entry.id   5f7ad3f9bd56d957d13c34b5b6d74527
#
_cell.length_a   1.000
_cell.length_b   1.000
_cell.length_c   1.000
_cell.angle_alpha   90.00
_cell.angle_beta   90.00
_cell.angle_gamma   90.00
#
_symmetry.space_group_name_H-M   'P 1'
#
loop_
_entity.id
_entity.type
_entity.pdbx_description
1 polymer ?
#
loop_
_entity_poly.entity_id
_entity_poly.type
_entity_poly.pdbx_seq_one_letter_code
_entity_poly.pdbx_strand_id
1 'polypeptide(L)'
;MKLITKFLVLIFFLTGHSLAEVKMGAEGGLVWADIRAEETAQILANASGSTVTYEYDEATWMGRIFADYAFSNEVHAELGYFLTGSLDATYKISGSQATESYDAMGIDLAVVVHQDDIYFKAGMHSSELNGAASLTIGGTKYSITESISGSGFLVGGGIELDDTRVGLTYYSDMGGDADSDMMFIYYGAVF
;
A
#
# COMPACT_ATOMS: atom_id res chain seq x y z
N MET A 1 11.77 -8.04 18.40
CA MET A 1 12.11 -9.47 18.33
C MET A 1 11.21 -10.40 19.16
N LYS A 2 10.79 -10.09 20.38
CA LYS A 2 9.97 -11.02 21.22
C LYS A 2 8.52 -11.23 20.76
N LEU A 3 7.95 -10.33 19.96
CA LEU A 3 6.57 -10.44 19.48
C LEU A 3 6.46 -11.37 18.27
N ILE A 4 7.40 -11.26 17.32
CA ILE A 4 7.48 -12.09 16.11
C ILE A 4 7.65 -13.58 16.48
N THR A 5 8.47 -13.88 17.49
CA THR A 5 8.68 -15.25 17.95
C THR A 5 7.39 -15.85 18.55
N LYS A 6 6.58 -15.04 19.26
CA LYS A 6 5.29 -15.49 19.81
C LYS A 6 4.25 -15.74 18.73
N PHE A 7 4.26 -14.94 17.65
CA PHE A 7 3.36 -15.10 16.51
C PHE A 7 3.69 -16.35 15.69
N LEU A 8 4.98 -16.61 15.43
CA LEU A 8 5.44 -17.83 14.76
C LEU A 8 5.11 -19.10 15.57
N VAL A 9 5.18 -19.04 16.89
CA VAL A 9 4.81 -20.16 17.78
C VAL A 9 3.32 -20.41 17.77
N LEU A 10 2.47 -19.38 17.66
CA LEU A 10 1.01 -19.53 17.58
C LEU A 10 0.58 -20.22 16.28
N ILE A 11 1.22 -19.91 15.16
CA ILE A 11 0.97 -20.57 13.87
C ILE A 11 1.36 -22.06 13.94
N PHE A 12 2.44 -22.42 14.63
CA PHE A 12 2.85 -23.83 14.79
C PHE A 12 1.91 -24.66 15.67
N PHE A 13 1.20 -24.05 16.63
CA PHE A 13 0.26 -24.78 17.51
C PHE A 13 -1.11 -25.03 16.88
N LEU A 14 -1.49 -24.32 15.80
CA LEU A 14 -2.71 -24.53 15.04
C LEU A 14 -2.61 -25.72 14.07
N THR A 15 -1.42 -26.29 13.86
CA THR A 15 -1.17 -27.39 12.92
C THR A 15 -1.50 -28.80 13.42
N GLY A 16 -2.29 -28.92 14.50
CA GLY A 16 -2.63 -30.21 15.11
C GLY A 16 -3.71 -31.04 14.40
N HIS A 17 -4.37 -30.52 13.37
CA HIS A 17 -5.44 -31.28 12.69
C HIS A 17 -5.41 -31.03 11.18
N SER A 18 -5.09 -32.08 10.43
CA SER A 18 -5.26 -32.22 8.97
C SER A 18 -4.49 -31.16 8.13
N LEU A 19 -3.64 -31.63 7.27
CA LEU A 19 -2.86 -30.93 6.24
C LEU A 19 -3.50 -29.61 5.77
N ALA A 20 -3.24 -28.54 6.50
CA ALA A 20 -3.56 -27.21 6.02
C ALA A 20 -2.63 -26.94 4.82
N GLU A 21 -3.22 -26.75 3.68
CA GLU A 21 -2.48 -26.40 2.47
C GLU A 21 -2.02 -24.95 2.60
N VAL A 22 -0.72 -24.73 2.44
CA VAL A 22 -0.16 -23.38 2.32
C VAL A 22 0.13 -23.15 0.85
N LYS A 23 -0.52 -22.17 0.26
CA LYS A 23 -0.25 -21.69 -1.08
C LYS A 23 0.53 -20.40 -1.03
N MET A 24 1.28 -20.12 -2.07
CA MET A 24 1.93 -18.82 -2.28
C MET A 24 1.22 -18.10 -3.40
N GLY A 25 1.29 -16.77 -3.39
CA GLY A 25 0.74 -16.01 -4.49
C GLY A 25 1.48 -14.70 -4.70
N ALA A 26 1.23 -14.10 -5.85
CA ALA A 26 1.74 -12.79 -6.23
C ALA A 26 0.65 -11.99 -6.93
N GLU A 27 0.53 -10.73 -6.60
CA GLU A 27 -0.40 -9.75 -7.17
C GLU A 27 0.39 -8.56 -7.70
N GLY A 28 0.00 -8.03 -8.86
CA GLY A 28 0.58 -6.83 -9.44
C GLY A 28 -0.49 -5.99 -10.13
N GLY A 29 -0.37 -4.68 -10.07
CA GLY A 29 -1.38 -3.82 -10.66
C GLY A 29 -1.12 -2.35 -10.44
N LEU A 30 -2.20 -1.56 -10.46
CA LEU A 30 -2.17 -0.13 -10.26
C LEU A 30 -2.73 0.21 -8.88
N VAL A 31 -2.10 1.18 -8.24
CA VAL A 31 -2.56 1.77 -6.99
C VAL A 31 -2.80 3.27 -7.19
N TRP A 32 -3.91 3.73 -6.66
CA TRP A 32 -4.27 5.14 -6.54
C TRP A 32 -4.15 5.56 -5.09
N ALA A 33 -3.55 6.73 -4.86
CA ALA A 33 -3.52 7.36 -3.55
C ALA A 33 -3.65 8.89 -3.74
N ASP A 34 -4.30 9.54 -2.78
CA ASP A 34 -4.37 11.01 -2.76
C ASP A 34 -3.14 11.56 -2.05
N ILE A 35 -2.23 12.19 -2.80
CA ILE A 35 -1.01 12.84 -2.28
C ILE A 35 -1.24 14.31 -1.93
N ARG A 36 -2.50 14.78 -1.93
CA ARG A 36 -2.92 16.16 -1.60
C ARG A 36 -2.14 17.25 -2.33
N ALA A 37 -1.83 17.02 -3.61
CA ALA A 37 -1.05 17.96 -4.41
C ALA A 37 -1.69 19.36 -4.50
N GLU A 38 -3.04 19.43 -4.54
CA GLU A 38 -3.77 20.69 -4.55
C GLU A 38 -3.60 21.48 -3.24
N GLU A 39 -3.69 20.80 -2.09
CA GLU A 39 -3.52 21.42 -0.77
C GLU A 39 -2.11 21.95 -0.60
N THR A 40 -1.10 21.17 -0.96
CA THR A 40 0.31 21.58 -0.96
C THR A 40 0.53 22.80 -1.87
N ALA A 41 -0.05 22.80 -3.09
CA ALA A 41 0.02 23.94 -4.00
C ALA A 41 -0.57 25.22 -3.39
N GLN A 42 -1.68 25.09 -2.67
CA GLN A 42 -2.35 26.22 -2.00
C GLN A 42 -1.52 26.77 -0.82
N ILE A 43 -0.90 25.88 -0.03
CA ILE A 43 0.04 26.27 1.05
C ILE A 43 1.23 27.04 0.46
N LEU A 44 1.83 26.54 -0.60
CA LEU A 44 2.95 27.19 -1.29
C LEU A 44 2.56 28.54 -1.89
N ALA A 45 1.37 28.65 -2.48
CA ALA A 45 0.84 29.93 -3.02
C ALA A 45 0.67 30.98 -1.91
N ASN A 46 0.07 30.57 -0.77
CA ASN A 46 -0.11 31.45 0.38
C ASN A 46 1.22 31.89 0.98
N ALA A 47 2.19 31.00 1.11
CA ALA A 47 3.51 31.30 1.67
C ALA A 47 4.37 32.20 0.77
N SER A 48 4.28 32.02 -0.56
CA SER A 48 5.09 32.79 -1.53
C SER A 48 4.42 34.09 -2.01
N GLY A 49 3.11 34.23 -1.81
CA GLY A 49 2.32 35.32 -2.39
C GLY A 49 2.25 35.26 -3.93
N SER A 50 2.51 34.11 -4.54
CA SER A 50 2.61 33.91 -5.98
C SER A 50 1.69 32.80 -6.44
N THR A 51 1.33 32.81 -7.73
CA THR A 51 0.59 31.70 -8.33
C THR A 51 1.49 30.46 -8.40
N VAL A 52 0.97 29.31 -7.97
CA VAL A 52 1.61 27.99 -8.08
C VAL A 52 0.86 27.18 -9.13
N THR A 53 1.60 26.60 -10.07
CA THR A 53 1.07 25.56 -10.96
C THR A 53 1.65 24.23 -10.53
N TYR A 54 0.85 23.15 -10.61
CA TYR A 54 1.28 21.83 -10.19
C TYR A 54 0.86 20.75 -11.19
N GLU A 55 1.63 19.69 -11.23
CA GLU A 55 1.40 18.45 -11.96
C GLU A 55 1.70 17.32 -11.01
N TYR A 56 0.89 16.23 -11.01
CA TYR A 56 1.11 15.09 -10.12
C TYR A 56 0.63 13.78 -10.76
N ASP A 57 1.18 12.68 -10.29
CA ASP A 57 0.76 11.33 -10.65
C ASP A 57 -0.45 10.92 -9.78
N GLU A 58 -1.53 10.46 -10.42
CA GLU A 58 -2.73 9.97 -9.73
C GLU A 58 -2.61 8.47 -9.39
N ALA A 59 -1.71 7.74 -10.06
CA ALA A 59 -1.54 6.31 -9.88
C ALA A 59 -0.09 5.87 -10.11
N THR A 60 0.29 4.80 -9.44
CA THR A 60 1.55 4.11 -9.68
C THR A 60 1.32 2.59 -9.66
N TRP A 61 2.39 1.81 -9.87
CA TRP A 61 2.30 0.37 -9.75
C TRP A 61 2.39 -0.08 -8.28
N MET A 62 1.80 -1.24 -7.99
CA MET A 62 1.98 -1.95 -6.72
C MET A 62 2.18 -3.43 -7.00
N GLY A 63 3.10 -4.03 -6.26
CA GLY A 63 3.32 -5.46 -6.22
C GLY A 63 3.10 -6.00 -4.82
N ARG A 64 2.51 -7.19 -4.70
CA ARG A 64 2.29 -7.90 -3.43
C ARG A 64 2.61 -9.39 -3.62
N ILE A 65 3.34 -9.97 -2.68
CA ILE A 65 3.51 -11.41 -2.54
C ILE A 65 2.87 -11.85 -1.23
N PHE A 66 2.28 -13.05 -1.20
CA PHE A 66 1.59 -13.52 -0.01
C PHE A 66 1.68 -15.03 0.17
N ALA A 67 1.50 -15.46 1.42
CA ALA A 67 1.23 -16.84 1.78
C ALA A 67 -0.23 -16.94 2.21
N ASP A 68 -0.94 -17.90 1.66
CA ASP A 68 -2.32 -18.24 1.94
C ASP A 68 -2.39 -19.55 2.72
N TYR A 69 -3.03 -19.53 3.86
CA TYR A 69 -3.24 -20.67 4.74
C TYR A 69 -4.73 -21.02 4.81
N ALA A 70 -5.12 -22.16 4.26
CA ALA A 70 -6.49 -22.62 4.28
C ALA A 70 -6.86 -23.27 5.62
N PHE A 71 -7.81 -22.70 6.35
CA PHE A 71 -8.45 -23.34 7.52
C PHE A 71 -9.57 -24.30 7.08
N SER A 72 -10.25 -23.95 6.00
CA SER A 72 -11.28 -24.72 5.34
C SER A 72 -11.27 -24.37 3.85
N ASN A 73 -12.13 -24.98 3.07
CA ASN A 73 -12.30 -24.63 1.65
C ASN A 73 -12.82 -23.20 1.44
N GLU A 74 -13.45 -22.62 2.47
CA GLU A 74 -14.09 -21.31 2.36
C GLU A 74 -13.34 -20.21 3.14
N VAL A 75 -12.55 -20.57 4.17
CA VAL A 75 -11.93 -19.58 5.06
C VAL A 75 -10.43 -19.78 5.11
N HIS A 76 -9.72 -18.72 4.74
CA HIS A 76 -8.26 -18.69 4.67
C HIS A 76 -7.71 -17.51 5.48
N ALA A 77 -6.41 -17.55 5.76
CA ALA A 77 -5.66 -16.38 6.23
C ALA A 77 -4.51 -16.11 5.26
N GLU A 78 -4.39 -14.86 4.85
CA GLU A 78 -3.26 -14.39 4.05
C GLU A 78 -2.30 -13.55 4.88
N LEU A 79 -1.00 -13.80 4.72
CA LEU A 79 0.07 -12.94 5.17
C LEU A 79 0.81 -12.42 3.94
N GLY A 80 0.76 -11.11 3.69
CA GLY A 80 1.32 -10.47 2.52
C GLY A 80 2.47 -9.51 2.85
N TYR A 81 3.31 -9.27 1.84
CA TYR A 81 4.26 -8.16 1.78
C TYR A 81 4.02 -7.40 0.49
N PHE A 82 3.92 -6.10 0.57
CA PHE A 82 3.67 -5.23 -0.58
C PHE A 82 4.67 -4.09 -0.67
N LEU A 83 4.82 -3.57 -1.89
CA LEU A 83 5.58 -2.36 -2.19
C LEU A 83 4.96 -1.63 -3.39
N THR A 84 5.09 -0.30 -3.41
CA THR A 84 4.60 0.55 -4.49
C THR A 84 5.75 1.20 -5.25
N GLY A 85 5.47 1.66 -6.47
CA GLY A 85 6.27 2.69 -7.12
C GLY A 85 6.04 4.05 -6.49
N SER A 86 6.79 5.05 -6.92
CA SER A 86 6.61 6.42 -6.44
C SER A 86 5.41 7.08 -7.11
N LEU A 87 4.75 7.95 -6.35
CA LEU A 87 3.83 8.98 -6.81
C LEU A 87 4.53 10.33 -6.69
N ASP A 88 4.66 11.04 -7.78
CA ASP A 88 5.44 12.26 -7.86
C ASP A 88 4.53 13.48 -8.06
N ALA A 89 4.86 14.60 -7.40
CA ALA A 89 4.26 15.90 -7.64
C ALA A 89 5.33 16.95 -7.92
N THR A 90 5.04 17.85 -8.86
CA THR A 90 5.91 18.98 -9.22
C THR A 90 5.15 20.29 -9.13
N TYR A 91 5.70 21.24 -8.41
CA TYR A 91 5.16 22.60 -8.19
C TYR A 91 6.09 23.62 -8.78
N LYS A 92 5.56 24.56 -9.58
CA LYS A 92 6.30 25.65 -10.19
C LYS A 92 5.85 26.98 -9.60
N ILE A 93 6.78 27.75 -9.05
CA ILE A 93 6.56 29.01 -8.33
C ILE A 93 7.57 30.04 -8.85
N SER A 94 7.15 31.06 -9.61
CA SER A 94 7.98 32.23 -9.99
C SER A 94 9.51 32.00 -10.11
N GLY A 95 9.93 31.09 -11.01
CA GLY A 95 11.36 30.79 -11.24
C GLY A 95 11.99 29.79 -10.25
N SER A 96 11.20 29.19 -9.38
CA SER A 96 11.57 28.09 -8.49
C SER A 96 10.74 26.86 -8.79
N GLN A 97 11.26 25.69 -8.43
CA GLN A 97 10.55 24.42 -8.59
C GLN A 97 10.67 23.61 -7.29
N ALA A 98 9.55 23.11 -6.81
CA ALA A 98 9.50 22.11 -5.76
C ALA A 98 9.00 20.77 -6.33
N THR A 99 9.51 19.65 -5.81
CA THR A 99 9.04 18.31 -6.15
C THR A 99 8.83 17.52 -4.88
N GLU A 100 7.82 16.66 -4.88
CA GLU A 100 7.57 15.68 -3.84
C GLU A 100 7.44 14.29 -4.48
N SER A 101 7.83 13.26 -3.75
CA SER A 101 7.78 11.87 -4.19
C SER A 101 7.40 11.00 -3.00
N TYR A 102 6.44 10.09 -3.16
CA TYR A 102 5.96 9.20 -2.11
C TYR A 102 5.93 7.76 -2.61
N ASP A 103 6.46 6.84 -1.80
CA ASP A 103 6.31 5.40 -2.00
C ASP A 103 5.96 4.71 -0.68
N ALA A 104 5.38 3.52 -0.76
CA ALA A 104 4.96 2.76 0.40
C ALA A 104 5.42 1.31 0.33
N MET A 105 5.69 0.73 1.50
CA MET A 105 5.92 -0.70 1.66
C MET A 105 5.32 -1.19 2.98
N GLY A 106 4.99 -2.47 3.06
CA GLY A 106 4.44 -2.99 4.30
C GLY A 106 4.15 -4.48 4.28
N ILE A 107 3.64 -4.93 5.42
CA ILE A 107 3.10 -6.28 5.59
C ILE A 107 1.62 -6.18 5.90
N ASP A 108 0.85 -7.16 5.44
CA ASP A 108 -0.57 -7.28 5.76
C ASP A 108 -0.92 -8.68 6.26
N LEU A 109 -2.00 -8.75 7.05
CA LEU A 109 -2.61 -9.97 7.51
C LEU A 109 -4.12 -9.84 7.30
N ALA A 110 -4.71 -10.75 6.54
CA ALA A 110 -6.13 -10.74 6.22
C ALA A 110 -6.78 -12.11 6.46
N VAL A 111 -8.05 -12.09 6.81
CA VAL A 111 -8.95 -13.23 6.64
C VAL A 111 -9.58 -13.11 5.27
N VAL A 112 -9.59 -14.20 4.54
CA VAL A 112 -10.19 -14.32 3.21
C VAL A 112 -11.33 -15.33 3.28
N VAL A 113 -12.48 -14.96 2.73
CA VAL A 113 -13.65 -15.83 2.64
C VAL A 113 -13.97 -16.04 1.18
N HIS A 114 -13.96 -17.30 0.74
CA HIS A 114 -14.32 -17.71 -0.61
C HIS A 114 -15.78 -18.16 -0.65
N GLN A 115 -16.48 -17.73 -1.70
CA GLN A 115 -17.81 -18.19 -2.06
C GLN A 115 -17.83 -18.46 -3.56
N ASP A 116 -17.73 -19.71 -3.95
CA ASP A 116 -17.48 -20.12 -5.34
C ASP A 116 -16.22 -19.42 -5.90
N ASP A 117 -16.34 -18.73 -7.02
CA ASP A 117 -15.25 -18.01 -7.67
C ASP A 117 -15.01 -16.59 -7.10
N ILE A 118 -15.80 -16.15 -6.11
CA ILE A 118 -15.70 -14.84 -5.51
C ILE A 118 -15.01 -14.96 -4.15
N TYR A 119 -14.14 -14.02 -3.84
CA TYR A 119 -13.57 -13.90 -2.50
C TYR A 119 -13.71 -12.50 -1.95
N PHE A 120 -13.74 -12.42 -0.63
CA PHE A 120 -13.68 -11.19 0.16
C PHE A 120 -12.54 -11.30 1.15
N LYS A 121 -11.81 -10.19 1.36
CA LYS A 121 -10.76 -10.13 2.36
C LYS A 121 -10.92 -8.92 3.26
N ALA A 122 -10.61 -9.10 4.54
CA ALA A 122 -10.54 -8.01 5.53
C ALA A 122 -9.41 -8.30 6.51
N GLY A 123 -8.69 -7.25 6.91
CA GLY A 123 -7.54 -7.43 7.77
C GLY A 123 -6.90 -6.13 8.22
N MET A 124 -5.64 -6.23 8.58
CA MET A 124 -4.81 -5.12 9.04
C MET A 124 -3.48 -5.13 8.30
N HIS A 125 -2.87 -3.96 8.18
CA HIS A 125 -1.51 -3.82 7.69
C HIS A 125 -0.65 -3.00 8.65
N SER A 126 0.65 -3.17 8.50
CA SER A 126 1.67 -2.27 9.04
C SER A 126 2.52 -1.81 7.88
N SER A 127 2.61 -0.51 7.68
CA SER A 127 3.25 0.08 6.52
C SER A 127 4.20 1.20 6.91
N GLU A 128 5.13 1.46 6.02
CA GLU A 128 6.04 2.59 6.01
C GLU A 128 5.75 3.40 4.75
N LEU A 129 5.51 4.69 4.92
CA LEU A 129 5.36 5.68 3.85
C LEU A 129 6.62 6.52 3.81
N ASN A 130 7.33 6.48 2.70
CA ASN A 130 8.54 7.27 2.46
C ASN A 130 8.19 8.50 1.64
N GLY A 131 8.59 9.65 2.12
CA GLY A 131 8.43 10.93 1.45
C GLY A 131 9.80 11.57 1.16
N ALA A 132 9.96 12.10 -0.04
CA ALA A 132 11.10 12.92 -0.42
C ALA A 132 10.60 14.22 -1.01
N ALA A 133 11.08 15.35 -0.50
CA ALA A 133 10.76 16.67 -1.05
C ALA A 133 12.04 17.40 -1.45
N SER A 134 11.99 18.16 -2.53
CA SER A 134 13.08 19.03 -2.93
C SER A 134 12.59 20.38 -3.43
N LEU A 135 13.40 21.43 -3.19
CA LEU A 135 13.15 22.79 -3.61
C LEU A 135 14.38 23.33 -4.31
N THR A 136 14.22 23.89 -5.51
CA THR A 136 15.29 24.52 -6.27
C THR A 136 15.06 26.03 -6.33
N ILE A 137 15.99 26.81 -5.76
CA ILE A 137 15.96 28.27 -5.73
C ILE A 137 17.29 28.80 -6.32
N GLY A 138 17.22 29.62 -7.34
CA GLY A 138 18.42 30.23 -7.95
C GLY A 138 19.47 29.21 -8.42
N GLY A 139 19.04 28.00 -8.82
CA GLY A 139 19.91 26.92 -9.24
C GLY A 139 20.48 26.06 -8.10
N THR A 140 20.20 26.38 -6.84
CA THR A 140 20.59 25.56 -5.68
C THR A 140 19.44 24.64 -5.28
N LYS A 141 19.71 23.33 -5.19
CA LYS A 141 18.75 22.29 -4.78
C LYS A 141 18.88 22.00 -3.27
N TYR A 142 17.77 22.07 -2.58
CA TYR A 142 17.60 21.65 -1.19
C TYR A 142 16.69 20.42 -1.18
N SER A 143 17.00 19.41 -0.38
CA SER A 143 16.18 18.19 -0.29
C SER A 143 16.04 17.71 1.14
N ILE A 144 14.90 17.13 1.44
CA ILE A 144 14.56 16.45 2.69
C ILE A 144 13.92 15.12 2.37
N THR A 145 14.17 14.14 3.21
CA THR A 145 13.51 12.84 3.17
C THR A 145 12.96 12.53 4.54
N GLU A 146 11.77 11.96 4.59
CA GLU A 146 11.10 11.55 5.82
C GLU A 146 10.46 10.18 5.60
N SER A 147 10.39 9.39 6.65
CA SER A 147 9.70 8.11 6.66
C SER A 147 8.82 8.04 7.90
N ILE A 148 7.55 7.71 7.69
CA ILE A 148 6.58 7.50 8.76
C ILE A 148 6.06 6.07 8.70
N SER A 149 5.85 5.46 9.88
CA SER A 149 5.38 4.08 9.98
C SER A 149 4.14 4.03 10.85
N GLY A 150 3.19 3.19 10.48
CA GLY A 150 1.97 2.99 11.22
C GLY A 150 1.22 1.75 10.80
N SER A 151 -0.04 1.69 11.14
CA SER A 151 -0.90 0.55 10.81
C SER A 151 -2.32 1.03 10.54
N GLY A 152 -2.99 0.34 9.64
CA GLY A 152 -4.37 0.58 9.28
C GLY A 152 -5.11 -0.74 9.02
N PHE A 153 -6.30 -0.64 8.47
CA PHE A 153 -7.07 -1.80 8.04
C PHE A 153 -7.01 -1.96 6.52
N LEU A 154 -7.35 -3.16 6.06
CA LEU A 154 -7.58 -3.41 4.65
C LEU A 154 -8.92 -4.12 4.45
N VAL A 155 -9.59 -3.81 3.36
CA VAL A 155 -10.75 -4.54 2.87
C VAL A 155 -10.65 -4.71 1.37
N GLY A 156 -11.09 -5.84 0.86
CA GLY A 156 -11.01 -6.10 -0.58
C GLY A 156 -11.85 -7.29 -0.99
N GLY A 157 -11.75 -7.60 -2.26
CA GLY A 157 -12.40 -8.75 -2.84
C GLY A 157 -12.15 -8.83 -4.34
N GLY A 158 -12.58 -9.92 -4.93
CA GLY A 158 -12.35 -10.15 -6.34
C GLY A 158 -12.90 -11.48 -6.80
N ILE A 159 -12.38 -11.92 -7.93
CA ILE A 159 -12.68 -13.21 -8.54
C ILE A 159 -11.39 -14.02 -8.59
N GLU A 160 -11.46 -15.27 -8.19
CA GLU A 160 -10.39 -16.26 -8.30
C GLU A 160 -10.88 -17.42 -9.13
N LEU A 161 -10.24 -17.66 -10.27
CA LEU A 161 -10.54 -18.74 -11.20
C LEU A 161 -9.28 -19.60 -11.34
N ASP A 162 -9.36 -20.83 -10.93
CA ASP A 162 -8.23 -21.76 -10.83
C ASP A 162 -7.08 -21.11 -10.01
N ASP A 163 -5.95 -20.84 -10.67
CA ASP A 163 -4.75 -20.24 -10.07
C ASP A 163 -4.63 -18.72 -10.35
N THR A 164 -5.70 -18.09 -10.86
CA THR A 164 -5.69 -16.68 -11.29
C THR A 164 -6.64 -15.85 -10.45
N ARG A 165 -6.18 -14.69 -10.01
CA ARG A 165 -6.93 -13.76 -9.17
C ARG A 165 -6.97 -12.37 -9.79
N VAL A 166 -8.17 -11.76 -9.82
CA VAL A 166 -8.38 -10.35 -10.18
C VAL A 166 -9.18 -9.70 -9.07
N GLY A 167 -8.74 -8.56 -8.56
CA GLY A 167 -9.43 -7.96 -7.44
C GLY A 167 -9.08 -6.50 -7.18
N LEU A 168 -9.71 -5.99 -6.13
CA LEU A 168 -9.55 -4.66 -5.58
C LEU A 168 -9.28 -4.77 -4.09
N THR A 169 -8.34 -3.98 -3.57
CA THR A 169 -8.09 -3.84 -2.12
C THR A 169 -7.92 -2.37 -1.77
N TYR A 170 -8.63 -1.94 -0.75
CA TYR A 170 -8.46 -0.66 -0.10
C TYR A 170 -7.60 -0.84 1.14
N TYR A 171 -6.63 0.04 1.33
CA TYR A 171 -5.76 0.15 2.50
C TYR A 171 -5.97 1.52 3.12
N SER A 172 -6.34 1.58 4.42
CA SER A 172 -6.47 2.85 5.15
C SER A 172 -5.18 3.23 5.86
N ASP A 173 -5.02 4.51 6.17
CA ASP A 173 -4.03 5.03 7.12
C ASP A 173 -2.59 4.54 6.82
N MET A 174 -2.13 4.62 5.58
CA MET A 174 -0.77 4.24 5.19
C MET A 174 0.27 5.05 5.97
N GLY A 175 1.26 4.36 6.53
CA GLY A 175 2.23 4.98 7.43
C GLY A 175 1.63 5.47 8.76
N GLY A 176 0.34 5.17 9.04
CA GLY A 176 -0.38 5.65 10.23
C GLY A 176 -0.91 7.07 10.08
N ASP A 177 -0.92 7.63 8.89
CA ASP A 177 -1.56 8.90 8.56
C ASP A 177 -3.01 8.64 8.12
N ALA A 178 -3.97 9.16 8.87
CA ALA A 178 -5.41 8.97 8.67
C ALA A 178 -5.95 9.47 7.32
N ASP A 179 -5.16 10.23 6.59
CA ASP A 179 -5.55 10.78 5.29
C ASP A 179 -4.76 10.16 4.12
N SER A 180 -3.97 9.12 4.38
CA SER A 180 -3.14 8.43 3.37
C SER A 180 -3.73 7.08 3.01
N ASP A 181 -4.84 7.10 2.30
CA ASP A 181 -5.53 5.89 1.85
C ASP A 181 -5.05 5.46 0.47
N MET A 182 -5.09 4.15 0.19
CA MET A 182 -4.73 3.59 -1.11
C MET A 182 -5.78 2.62 -1.63
N MET A 183 -6.01 2.63 -2.93
CA MET A 183 -6.84 1.68 -3.65
C MET A 183 -6.01 0.92 -4.67
N PHE A 184 -5.91 -0.40 -4.52
CA PHE A 184 -5.11 -1.29 -5.36
C PHE A 184 -6.02 -2.19 -6.21
N ILE A 185 -5.95 -2.04 -7.54
CA ILE A 185 -6.55 -2.96 -8.51
C ILE A 185 -5.45 -3.86 -9.06
N TYR A 186 -5.66 -5.16 -9.02
CA TYR A 186 -4.62 -6.13 -9.33
C TYR A 186 -5.10 -7.33 -10.15
N TYR A 187 -4.13 -7.92 -10.80
CA TYR A 187 -4.13 -9.25 -11.35
C TYR A 187 -3.04 -10.06 -10.64
N GLY A 188 -3.31 -11.31 -10.34
CA GLY A 188 -2.36 -12.15 -9.62
C GLY A 188 -2.50 -13.63 -9.93
N ALA A 189 -1.57 -14.40 -9.37
CA ALA A 189 -1.58 -15.85 -9.41
C ALA A 189 -1.36 -16.44 -8.02
N VAL A 190 -2.00 -17.58 -7.76
CA VAL A 190 -1.87 -18.41 -6.56
C VAL A 190 -1.26 -19.75 -6.98
N PHE A 191 -0.26 -20.28 -6.28
CA PHE A 191 0.47 -21.50 -6.66
C PHE A 191 1.01 -22.26 -5.46
#